data_dcc89a328f0491b76b07476f085c2f17
#
_entry.id   dcc89a328f0491b76b07476f085c2f17
#
_cell.length_a   1.000
_cell.length_b   1.000
_cell.length_c   1.000
_cell.angle_alpha   90.00
_cell.angle_beta   90.00
_cell.angle_gamma   90.00
#
_symmetry.space_group_name_H-M   'P 1'
#
loop_
_entity.id
_entity.type
_entity.pdbx_description
1 polymer ?
#
loop_
_entity_poly.entity_id
_entity_poly.type
_entity_poly.pdbx_seq_one_letter_code
_entity_poly.pdbx_strand_id
1 'polypeptide(L)'
;MKAFKLLLLSSLLCAVSAMAQDRKFVSADDVRPASYAGNMKRFRALIYYSDQVEEAHREFTHQAIGFFRKLTVGDGFILDVDTRLPEDLTPYDVVIMPDVAPGNPEERARFQQYMENGGGWVGFHAAGYNDLSTGWPWFRDFLGGVRFRCNNWPPQPGLMDLESRTHPVTKNLPDRFVSPASEFYQWTPDPRSNPAIEVLVSLAPENFPMGLKDIVFGGDFPIVWTNRNYRMIYLNMGHGDECFSDATQNLLFVNALRWVVSTSPKGDPFDK
;
A
#
# COMPACT_ATOMS: atom_id res chain seq x y z
N MET A 1 -40.75 32.27 19.44
CA MET A 1 -39.61 32.14 18.50
C MET A 1 -38.40 31.37 19.05
N LYS A 2 -38.48 30.62 20.16
CA LYS A 2 -37.34 29.83 20.72
C LYS A 2 -37.47 28.32 20.55
N ALA A 3 -38.62 27.80 20.10
CA ALA A 3 -38.84 26.35 19.95
C ALA A 3 -38.44 25.78 18.58
N PHE A 4 -38.26 26.61 17.55
CA PHE A 4 -37.97 26.14 16.20
C PHE A 4 -36.47 25.88 15.91
N LYS A 5 -35.58 26.39 16.76
CA LYS A 5 -34.12 26.18 16.58
C LYS A 5 -33.62 24.86 17.18
N LEU A 6 -34.39 24.21 18.05
CA LEU A 6 -33.96 22.97 18.72
C LEU A 6 -34.24 21.72 17.86
N LEU A 7 -35.25 21.78 16.99
CA LEU A 7 -35.60 20.63 16.11
C LEU A 7 -34.64 20.44 14.92
N LEU A 8 -33.99 21.50 14.46
CA LEU A 8 -33.04 21.42 13.36
C LEU A 8 -31.68 20.85 13.77
N LEU A 9 -31.28 21.00 15.04
CA LEU A 9 -30.01 20.44 15.52
C LEU A 9 -30.10 18.92 15.78
N SER A 10 -31.26 18.42 16.18
CA SER A 10 -31.46 16.99 16.44
C SER A 10 -31.53 16.16 15.16
N SER A 11 -32.04 16.73 14.05
CA SER A 11 -32.09 16.04 12.75
C SER A 11 -30.72 15.97 12.07
N LEU A 12 -29.81 16.93 12.34
CA LEU A 12 -28.46 16.89 11.79
C LEU A 12 -27.57 15.87 12.52
N LEU A 13 -27.75 15.68 13.84
CA LEU A 13 -27.01 14.66 14.58
C LEU A 13 -27.45 13.22 14.20
N CYS A 14 -28.73 13.00 13.91
CA CYS A 14 -29.21 11.68 13.43
C CYS A 14 -28.71 11.32 12.01
N ALA A 15 -28.49 12.31 11.14
CA ALA A 15 -27.98 12.06 9.79
C ALA A 15 -26.49 11.67 9.78
N VAL A 16 -25.72 12.17 10.74
CA VAL A 16 -24.29 11.80 10.85
C VAL A 16 -24.12 10.39 11.44
N SER A 17 -25.03 9.96 12.32
CA SER A 17 -25.00 8.61 12.89
C SER A 17 -25.42 7.50 11.90
N ALA A 18 -26.23 7.84 10.89
CA ALA A 18 -26.71 6.88 9.89
C ALA A 18 -25.68 6.57 8.79
N MET A 19 -24.63 7.39 8.65
CA MET A 19 -23.55 7.13 7.67
C MET A 19 -22.41 6.27 8.21
N ALA A 20 -22.47 5.87 9.49
CA ALA A 20 -21.44 5.02 10.11
C ALA A 20 -21.79 3.53 10.12
N GLN A 21 -22.90 3.11 9.53
CA GLN A 21 -23.33 1.71 9.50
C GLN A 21 -23.29 1.16 8.07
N ASP A 22 -22.54 0.13 7.90
CA ASP A 22 -22.29 -0.76 6.77
C ASP A 22 -20.97 -0.54 6.01
N ARG A 23 -19.87 -0.39 6.72
CA ARG A 23 -18.57 -0.66 6.12
C ARG A 23 -18.37 -2.16 6.03
N LYS A 24 -18.82 -2.76 4.93
CA LYS A 24 -18.52 -4.17 4.65
C LYS A 24 -17.04 -4.27 4.33
N PHE A 25 -16.33 -5.06 5.13
CA PHE A 25 -15.01 -5.54 4.75
C PHE A 25 -15.15 -6.30 3.42
N VAL A 26 -14.53 -5.79 2.35
CA VAL A 26 -14.55 -6.42 1.05
C VAL A 26 -13.69 -7.68 1.12
N SER A 27 -14.27 -8.83 0.77
CA SER A 27 -13.53 -10.08 0.75
C SER A 27 -12.47 -10.04 -0.35
N ALA A 28 -11.30 -10.65 -0.10
CA ALA A 28 -10.30 -10.85 -1.13
C ALA A 28 -10.87 -11.61 -2.35
N ASP A 29 -11.87 -12.48 -2.13
CA ASP A 29 -12.54 -13.22 -3.20
C ASP A 29 -13.34 -12.32 -4.14
N ASP A 30 -13.87 -11.20 -3.63
CA ASP A 30 -14.66 -10.25 -4.42
C ASP A 30 -13.82 -9.48 -5.45
N VAL A 31 -12.50 -9.41 -5.24
CA VAL A 31 -11.56 -8.70 -6.13
C VAL A 31 -10.78 -9.62 -7.06
N ARG A 32 -11.07 -10.92 -7.03
CA ARG A 32 -10.36 -11.89 -7.85
C ARG A 32 -10.88 -11.86 -9.30
N PRO A 33 -10.06 -11.43 -10.27
CA PRO A 33 -10.42 -11.58 -11.69
C PRO A 33 -10.51 -13.07 -12.05
N ALA A 34 -11.61 -13.49 -12.68
CA ALA A 34 -11.79 -14.88 -13.13
C ALA A 34 -10.65 -15.40 -14.03
N SER A 35 -9.96 -14.50 -14.75
CA SER A 35 -8.82 -14.81 -15.60
C SER A 35 -7.54 -15.25 -14.86
N TYR A 36 -7.51 -15.11 -13.54
CA TYR A 36 -6.36 -15.54 -12.72
C TYR A 36 -6.59 -16.87 -12.00
N ALA A 37 -7.78 -17.44 -12.09
CA ALA A 37 -8.05 -18.76 -11.53
C ALA A 37 -7.24 -19.83 -12.31
N GLY A 38 -6.23 -20.39 -11.67
CA GLY A 38 -5.64 -21.67 -12.06
C GLY A 38 -4.22 -21.71 -12.63
N ASN A 39 -3.54 -20.59 -12.93
CA ASN A 39 -2.20 -20.64 -13.58
C ASN A 39 -1.13 -19.77 -12.91
N MET A 40 -1.27 -19.44 -11.64
CA MET A 40 -0.18 -18.76 -10.94
C MET A 40 0.86 -19.78 -10.45
N LYS A 41 2.14 -19.51 -10.75
CA LYS A 41 3.26 -20.11 -10.05
C LYS A 41 3.01 -20.02 -8.55
N ARG A 42 3.13 -21.12 -7.82
CA ARG A 42 3.12 -21.08 -6.36
C ARG A 42 4.35 -20.33 -5.85
N PHE A 43 4.21 -19.61 -4.77
CA PHE A 43 5.26 -18.78 -4.23
C PHE A 43 5.21 -18.76 -2.69
N ARG A 44 6.25 -18.23 -2.08
CA ARG A 44 6.32 -17.98 -0.64
C ARG A 44 6.45 -16.50 -0.36
N ALA A 45 5.55 -15.96 0.45
CA ALA A 45 5.53 -14.57 0.88
C ALA A 45 5.82 -14.46 2.38
N LEU A 46 6.50 -13.38 2.77
CA LEU A 46 6.65 -12.98 4.16
C LEU A 46 5.94 -11.64 4.35
N ILE A 47 5.07 -11.53 5.34
CA ILE A 47 4.67 -10.24 5.89
C ILE A 47 5.60 -9.93 7.07
N TYR A 48 6.38 -8.85 6.93
CA TYR A 48 7.16 -8.27 8.01
C TYR A 48 6.41 -7.05 8.55
N TYR A 49 6.16 -7.01 9.87
CA TYR A 49 5.35 -5.96 10.49
C TYR A 49 5.82 -5.61 11.90
N SER A 50 5.24 -4.57 12.50
CA SER A 50 5.43 -4.22 13.89
C SER A 50 4.11 -3.81 14.53
N ASP A 51 3.88 -4.24 15.77
CA ASP A 51 2.80 -3.71 16.62
C ASP A 51 3.23 -2.46 17.43
N GLN A 52 4.51 -2.09 17.34
CA GLN A 52 5.11 -0.93 18.00
C GLN A 52 5.02 0.32 17.12
N VAL A 53 3.82 0.57 16.60
CA VAL A 53 3.50 1.69 15.71
C VAL A 53 2.25 2.40 16.22
N GLU A 54 1.92 3.55 15.65
CA GLU A 54 0.68 4.25 15.91
C GLU A 54 -0.55 3.35 15.66
N GLU A 55 -1.65 3.62 16.38
CA GLU A 55 -2.85 2.77 16.34
C GLU A 55 -3.41 2.57 14.93
N ALA A 56 -3.53 3.65 14.16
CA ALA A 56 -4.05 3.56 12.79
C ALA A 56 -3.15 2.75 11.84
N HIS A 57 -1.84 2.78 12.04
CA HIS A 57 -0.88 1.95 11.32
C HIS A 57 -0.98 0.47 11.71
N ARG A 58 -1.24 0.21 12.99
CA ARG A 58 -1.47 -1.15 13.48
C ARG A 58 -2.79 -1.73 12.97
N GLU A 59 -3.87 -0.94 12.94
CA GLU A 59 -5.16 -1.33 12.38
C GLU A 59 -5.02 -1.71 10.90
N PHE A 60 -4.38 -0.85 10.11
CA PHE A 60 -4.07 -1.15 8.71
C PHE A 60 -3.27 -2.45 8.58
N THR A 61 -2.22 -2.62 9.37
CA THR A 61 -1.35 -3.80 9.34
C THR A 61 -2.14 -5.09 9.61
N HIS A 62 -3.00 -5.09 10.64
CA HIS A 62 -3.80 -6.27 10.96
C HIS A 62 -4.82 -6.60 9.86
N GLN A 63 -5.39 -5.59 9.21
CA GLN A 63 -6.26 -5.80 8.05
C GLN A 63 -5.49 -6.33 6.85
N ALA A 64 -4.28 -5.80 6.58
CA ALA A 64 -3.41 -6.32 5.53
C ALA A 64 -3.08 -7.80 5.73
N ILE A 65 -2.72 -8.19 6.95
CA ILE A 65 -2.48 -9.61 7.30
C ILE A 65 -3.72 -10.45 7.02
N GLY A 66 -4.90 -9.99 7.43
CA GLY A 66 -6.18 -10.66 7.17
C GLY A 66 -6.48 -10.80 5.68
N PHE A 67 -6.25 -9.74 4.91
CA PHE A 67 -6.45 -9.68 3.47
C PHE A 67 -5.55 -10.69 2.74
N PHE A 68 -4.25 -10.65 2.99
CA PHE A 68 -3.30 -11.56 2.33
C PHE A 68 -3.49 -13.02 2.76
N ARG A 69 -3.89 -13.29 4.01
CA ARG A 69 -4.27 -14.63 4.45
C ARG A 69 -5.47 -15.19 3.67
N LYS A 70 -6.47 -14.38 3.37
CA LYS A 70 -7.61 -14.82 2.54
C LYS A 70 -7.18 -15.17 1.11
N LEU A 71 -6.22 -14.45 0.55
CA LEU A 71 -5.68 -14.74 -0.78
C LEU A 71 -4.97 -16.09 -0.85
N THR A 72 -4.36 -16.58 0.24
CA THR A 72 -3.67 -17.88 0.23
C THR A 72 -4.60 -19.03 -0.14
N VAL A 73 -5.87 -18.96 0.29
CA VAL A 73 -6.87 -20.02 0.04
C VAL A 73 -7.14 -20.24 -1.43
N GLY A 74 -7.14 -19.15 -2.20
CA GLY A 74 -7.44 -19.21 -3.62
C GLY A 74 -6.22 -19.27 -4.54
N ASP A 75 -5.13 -18.64 -4.16
CA ASP A 75 -3.91 -18.58 -4.98
C ASP A 75 -2.90 -19.65 -4.60
N GLY A 76 -3.12 -20.36 -3.46
CA GLY A 76 -2.32 -21.53 -3.08
C GLY A 76 -0.86 -21.21 -2.76
N PHE A 77 -0.57 -20.03 -2.19
CA PHE A 77 0.79 -19.67 -1.78
C PHE A 77 1.01 -19.82 -0.28
N ILE A 78 2.28 -19.92 0.14
CA ILE A 78 2.69 -19.95 1.54
C ILE A 78 2.83 -18.51 2.03
N LEU A 79 2.24 -18.20 3.17
CA LEU A 79 2.35 -16.90 3.83
C LEU A 79 2.88 -17.05 5.25
N ASP A 80 4.08 -16.57 5.47
CA ASP A 80 4.64 -16.37 6.80
C ASP A 80 4.38 -14.93 7.28
N VAL A 81 4.24 -14.75 8.59
CA VAL A 81 3.98 -13.44 9.21
C VAL A 81 4.87 -13.33 10.44
N ASP A 82 5.76 -12.35 10.47
CA ASP A 82 6.73 -12.18 11.57
C ASP A 82 7.00 -10.70 11.84
N THR A 83 7.30 -10.39 13.09
CA THR A 83 7.75 -9.06 13.56
C THR A 83 9.27 -8.87 13.48
N ARG A 84 10.01 -9.92 13.12
CA ARG A 84 11.45 -9.90 12.88
C ARG A 84 11.73 -10.37 11.47
N LEU A 85 12.67 -9.70 10.84
CA LEU A 85 13.11 -10.13 9.51
C LEU A 85 14.00 -11.38 9.68
N PRO A 86 13.63 -12.54 9.09
CA PRO A 86 14.44 -13.77 9.17
C PRO A 86 15.89 -13.55 8.77
N GLU A 87 16.79 -14.36 9.33
CA GLU A 87 18.21 -14.33 8.94
C GLU A 87 18.42 -14.73 7.49
N ASP A 88 17.60 -15.65 6.99
CA ASP A 88 17.60 -16.10 5.61
C ASP A 88 16.29 -15.70 4.91
N LEU A 89 16.37 -14.79 3.94
CA LEU A 89 15.26 -14.36 3.09
C LEU A 89 15.23 -15.10 1.75
N THR A 90 16.17 -15.99 1.48
CA THR A 90 16.24 -16.71 0.20
C THR A 90 15.01 -17.57 -0.09
N PRO A 91 14.26 -18.13 0.90
CA PRO A 91 13.04 -18.88 0.60
C PRO A 91 11.89 -18.03 0.06
N TYR A 92 11.89 -16.71 0.28
CA TYR A 92 10.76 -15.85 -0.05
C TYR A 92 10.87 -15.26 -1.46
N ASP A 93 9.78 -15.34 -2.22
CA ASP A 93 9.63 -14.66 -3.51
C ASP A 93 9.31 -13.19 -3.33
N VAL A 94 8.63 -12.85 -2.24
CA VAL A 94 8.23 -11.47 -1.92
C VAL A 94 8.21 -11.25 -0.41
N VAL A 95 8.68 -10.05 -0.01
CA VAL A 95 8.47 -9.49 1.34
C VAL A 95 7.44 -8.39 1.22
N ILE A 96 6.35 -8.51 1.98
CA ILE A 96 5.29 -7.53 2.09
C ILE A 96 5.52 -6.75 3.38
N MET A 97 5.59 -5.45 3.29
CA MET A 97 5.74 -4.56 4.44
C MET A 97 4.54 -3.63 4.55
N PRO A 98 3.52 -4.02 5.31
CA PRO A 98 2.49 -3.09 5.69
C PRO A 98 3.04 -2.15 6.77
N ASP A 99 3.25 -0.89 6.44
CA ASP A 99 3.47 0.19 7.37
C ASP A 99 4.82 0.28 8.13
N VAL A 100 5.75 -0.66 7.98
CA VAL A 100 7.06 -0.55 8.61
C VAL A 100 8.16 -1.12 7.73
N ALA A 101 9.31 -0.43 7.69
CA ALA A 101 10.56 -0.95 7.15
C ALA A 101 11.51 -1.36 8.29
N PRO A 102 12.53 -2.20 8.03
CA PRO A 102 13.51 -2.60 9.03
C PRO A 102 14.16 -1.42 9.75
N GLY A 103 14.14 -1.45 11.08
CA GLY A 103 14.68 -0.38 11.92
C GLY A 103 16.15 -0.55 12.26
N ASN A 104 16.60 -1.79 12.51
CA ASN A 104 17.96 -2.06 12.92
C ASN A 104 18.93 -2.29 11.75
N PRO A 105 20.23 -2.01 11.91
CA PRO A 105 21.20 -2.10 10.80
C PRO A 105 21.35 -3.51 10.21
N GLU A 106 21.21 -4.54 11.00
CA GLU A 106 21.38 -5.93 10.55
C GLU A 106 20.21 -6.36 9.66
N GLU A 107 18.99 -6.06 10.07
CA GLU A 107 17.80 -6.32 9.23
C GLU A 107 17.80 -5.47 7.95
N ARG A 108 18.26 -4.22 8.03
CA ARG A 108 18.46 -3.35 6.87
C ARG A 108 19.43 -3.97 5.87
N ALA A 109 20.57 -4.46 6.34
CA ALA A 109 21.57 -5.10 5.50
C ALA A 109 21.03 -6.38 4.84
N ARG A 110 20.29 -7.23 5.59
CA ARG A 110 19.64 -8.43 5.04
C ARG A 110 18.60 -8.10 3.99
N PHE A 111 17.75 -7.12 4.24
CA PHE A 111 16.74 -6.69 3.27
C PHE A 111 17.39 -6.12 2.01
N GLN A 112 18.39 -5.26 2.16
CA GLN A 112 19.15 -4.72 1.02
C GLN A 112 19.75 -5.85 0.18
N GLN A 113 20.47 -6.80 0.79
CA GLN A 113 21.04 -7.94 0.10
C GLN A 113 19.98 -8.80 -0.60
N TYR A 114 18.83 -9.02 0.04
CA TYR A 114 17.71 -9.74 -0.55
C TYR A 114 17.21 -9.06 -1.82
N MET A 115 17.02 -7.73 -1.78
CA MET A 115 16.56 -6.97 -2.95
C MET A 115 17.60 -6.92 -4.07
N GLU A 116 18.88 -6.73 -3.75
CA GLU A 116 19.99 -6.73 -4.69
C GLU A 116 20.19 -8.09 -5.37
N ASN A 117 19.82 -9.18 -4.69
CA ASN A 117 19.80 -10.54 -5.24
C ASN A 117 18.50 -10.89 -5.98
N GLY A 118 17.68 -9.91 -6.35
CA GLY A 118 16.46 -10.11 -7.13
C GLY A 118 15.24 -10.53 -6.30
N GLY A 119 15.24 -10.25 -5.01
CA GLY A 119 14.08 -10.38 -4.13
C GLY A 119 12.93 -9.49 -4.58
N GLY A 120 11.71 -9.80 -4.14
CA GLY A 120 10.52 -9.01 -4.43
C GLY A 120 10.02 -8.23 -3.21
N TRP A 121 9.48 -7.04 -3.42
CA TRP A 121 8.93 -6.22 -2.34
C TRP A 121 7.61 -5.56 -2.72
N VAL A 122 6.66 -5.61 -1.78
CA VAL A 122 5.44 -4.81 -1.81
C VAL A 122 5.39 -4.02 -0.50
N GLY A 123 5.59 -2.72 -0.58
CA GLY A 123 5.57 -1.84 0.59
C GLY A 123 4.39 -0.88 0.57
N PHE A 124 3.80 -0.70 1.74
CA PHE A 124 2.67 0.20 1.90
C PHE A 124 3.03 1.35 2.83
N HIS A 125 2.53 2.53 2.50
CA HIS A 125 2.49 3.71 3.35
C HIS A 125 3.79 3.96 4.12
N ALA A 126 3.78 3.89 5.45
CA ALA A 126 4.95 4.16 6.28
C ALA A 126 6.09 3.13 6.12
N ALA A 127 5.86 1.99 5.45
CA ALA A 127 6.97 1.14 5.03
C ALA A 127 7.94 1.82 4.06
N GLY A 128 7.47 2.84 3.32
CA GLY A 128 8.32 3.69 2.48
C GLY A 128 8.85 4.95 3.19
N TYR A 129 8.37 5.23 4.41
CA TYR A 129 8.75 6.46 5.10
C TYR A 129 10.27 6.56 5.28
N ASN A 130 10.81 7.67 4.83
CA ASN A 130 12.19 8.03 5.08
C ASN A 130 12.34 9.55 5.06
N ASP A 131 13.17 10.05 5.95
CA ASP A 131 13.55 11.44 6.10
C ASP A 131 15.07 11.58 6.30
N LEU A 132 15.51 12.73 6.75
CA LEU A 132 16.93 12.98 7.02
C LEU A 132 17.46 12.12 8.19
N SER A 133 16.61 11.76 9.14
CA SER A 133 16.98 11.01 10.34
C SER A 133 17.04 9.49 10.11
N THR A 134 16.38 8.99 9.06
CA THR A 134 16.29 7.54 8.75
C THR A 134 17.67 6.91 8.53
N GLY A 135 18.64 7.67 8.00
CA GLY A 135 20.03 7.24 7.91
C GLY A 135 20.26 5.97 7.09
N TRP A 136 19.44 5.72 6.06
CA TRP A 136 19.56 4.56 5.17
C TRP A 136 19.58 4.98 3.69
N PRO A 137 20.74 5.43 3.18
CA PRO A 137 20.87 6.00 1.83
C PRO A 137 20.42 5.04 0.72
N TRP A 138 20.78 3.75 0.82
CA TRP A 138 20.36 2.74 -0.13
C TRP A 138 18.83 2.68 -0.25
N PHE A 139 18.10 2.69 0.86
CA PHE A 139 16.64 2.59 0.86
C PHE A 139 15.99 3.81 0.22
N ARG A 140 16.55 5.00 0.45
CA ARG A 140 16.12 6.21 -0.25
C ARG A 140 16.28 6.04 -1.76
N ASP A 141 17.43 5.56 -2.23
CA ASP A 141 17.72 5.38 -3.65
C ASP A 141 16.87 4.23 -4.25
N PHE A 142 16.61 3.18 -3.47
CA PHE A 142 15.67 2.10 -3.79
C PHE A 142 14.25 2.61 -4.04
N LEU A 143 13.78 3.59 -3.25
CA LEU A 143 12.47 4.24 -3.43
C LEU A 143 12.47 5.30 -4.53
N GLY A 144 13.59 5.56 -5.18
CA GLY A 144 13.69 6.53 -6.28
C GLY A 144 14.45 7.82 -5.96
N GLY A 145 15.17 7.89 -4.83
CA GLY A 145 15.89 9.04 -4.38
C GLY A 145 15.05 10.03 -3.57
N VAL A 146 13.89 9.63 -3.15
CA VAL A 146 12.87 10.48 -2.51
C VAL A 146 12.94 10.46 -0.99
N ARG A 147 12.41 11.52 -0.36
CA ARG A 147 12.15 11.61 1.07
C ARG A 147 10.74 12.11 1.33
N PHE A 148 10.18 11.73 2.46
CA PHE A 148 8.93 12.29 2.94
C PHE A 148 9.03 13.81 3.08
N ARG A 149 8.01 14.51 2.61
CA ARG A 149 7.89 15.98 2.70
C ARG A 149 6.78 16.41 3.64
N CYS A 150 5.57 15.94 3.38
CA CYS A 150 4.35 16.23 4.13
C CYS A 150 3.23 15.26 3.74
N ASN A 151 2.12 15.35 4.42
CA ASN A 151 0.88 14.58 4.19
C ASN A 151 -0.34 15.46 4.47
N ASN A 152 -1.52 14.96 4.10
CA ASN A 152 -2.78 15.52 4.56
C ASN A 152 -3.18 14.95 5.92
N TRP A 153 -3.74 15.77 6.79
CA TRP A 153 -4.34 15.34 8.06
C TRP A 153 -5.63 16.09 8.35
N PRO A 154 -6.73 15.46 8.81
CA PRO A 154 -6.90 14.00 8.99
C PRO A 154 -6.93 13.23 7.66
N PRO A 155 -6.91 11.85 7.72
CA PRO A 155 -7.11 11.00 6.56
C PRO A 155 -8.39 11.35 5.80
N GLN A 156 -8.32 11.33 4.46
CA GLN A 156 -9.45 11.62 3.58
C GLN A 156 -9.46 10.64 2.39
N PRO A 157 -10.64 10.35 1.80
CA PRO A 157 -10.70 9.67 0.51
C PRO A 157 -9.98 10.49 -0.56
N GLY A 158 -9.32 9.79 -1.49
CA GLY A 158 -8.60 10.43 -2.59
C GLY A 158 -9.06 9.93 -3.95
N LEU A 159 -9.37 10.85 -4.87
CA LEU A 159 -9.57 10.52 -6.27
C LEU A 159 -8.21 10.21 -6.90
N MET A 160 -8.08 9.01 -7.47
CA MET A 160 -6.86 8.52 -8.10
C MET A 160 -6.95 8.63 -9.60
N ASP A 161 -5.87 9.06 -10.24
CA ASP A 161 -5.64 9.00 -11.68
C ASP A 161 -4.72 7.84 -12.03
N LEU A 162 -5.13 7.00 -12.98
CA LEU A 162 -4.34 5.91 -13.52
C LEU A 162 -3.37 6.48 -14.57
N GLU A 163 -2.06 6.33 -14.36
CA GLU A 163 -1.06 6.88 -15.27
C GLU A 163 -0.52 5.86 -16.27
N SER A 164 -0.28 4.64 -15.83
CA SER A 164 0.14 3.56 -16.72
C SER A 164 -1.03 2.61 -16.96
N ARG A 165 -1.45 2.50 -18.25
CA ARG A 165 -2.52 1.58 -18.66
C ARG A 165 -2.01 0.22 -19.14
N THR A 166 -0.71 0.10 -19.32
CA THR A 166 -0.07 -1.09 -19.88
C THR A 166 0.66 -1.93 -18.83
N HIS A 167 0.92 -1.35 -17.66
CA HIS A 167 1.60 -2.08 -16.59
C HIS A 167 0.66 -3.13 -15.96
N PRO A 168 1.12 -4.36 -15.69
CA PRO A 168 0.27 -5.42 -15.13
C PRO A 168 -0.41 -5.06 -13.79
N VAL A 169 0.21 -4.22 -12.98
CA VAL A 169 -0.34 -3.75 -11.69
C VAL A 169 -1.64 -2.97 -11.87
N THR A 170 -1.79 -2.26 -12.97
CA THR A 170 -2.97 -1.43 -13.27
C THR A 170 -4.00 -2.15 -14.14
N LYS A 171 -3.77 -3.43 -14.44
CA LYS A 171 -4.66 -4.22 -15.29
C LYS A 171 -6.07 -4.30 -14.71
N ASN A 172 -7.07 -4.05 -15.56
CA ASN A 172 -8.50 -4.07 -15.24
C ASN A 172 -8.95 -3.01 -14.22
N LEU A 173 -8.12 -2.02 -13.94
CA LEU A 173 -8.55 -0.84 -13.18
C LEU A 173 -9.21 0.19 -14.11
N PRO A 174 -10.18 0.96 -13.60
CA PRO A 174 -10.71 2.11 -14.33
C PRO A 174 -9.67 3.22 -14.41
N ASP A 175 -9.84 4.17 -15.34
CA ASP A 175 -8.94 5.30 -15.50
C ASP A 175 -8.85 6.19 -14.24
N ARG A 176 -9.93 6.20 -13.48
CA ARG A 176 -10.07 6.91 -12.20
C ARG A 176 -10.84 6.06 -11.20
N PHE A 177 -10.46 6.15 -9.94
CA PHE A 177 -11.20 5.54 -8.84
C PHE A 177 -11.00 6.34 -7.55
N VAL A 178 -11.90 6.15 -6.60
CA VAL A 178 -11.77 6.77 -5.27
C VAL A 178 -11.13 5.76 -4.32
N SER A 179 -9.95 6.10 -3.80
CA SER A 179 -9.32 5.38 -2.69
C SER A 179 -10.06 5.69 -1.40
N PRO A 180 -10.29 4.70 -0.52
CA PRO A 180 -10.73 4.95 0.84
C PRO A 180 -9.85 5.96 1.58
N ALA A 181 -10.35 6.47 2.71
CA ALA A 181 -9.63 7.45 3.49
C ALA A 181 -8.23 6.95 3.86
N SER A 182 -7.24 7.79 3.60
CA SER A 182 -5.84 7.55 3.92
C SER A 182 -5.12 8.88 4.13
N GLU A 183 -3.97 8.79 4.76
CA GLU A 183 -2.98 9.84 4.85
C GLU A 183 -2.03 9.69 3.65
N PHE A 184 -2.06 10.62 2.71
CA PHE A 184 -1.24 10.54 1.50
C PHE A 184 0.04 11.34 1.66
N TYR A 185 1.19 10.69 1.48
CA TYR A 185 2.51 11.31 1.57
C TYR A 185 2.90 12.00 0.27
N GLN A 186 3.38 13.22 0.39
CA GLN A 186 4.11 13.90 -0.67
C GLN A 186 5.61 13.68 -0.49
N TRP A 187 6.31 13.51 -1.60
CA TRP A 187 7.73 13.19 -1.65
C TRP A 187 8.57 14.29 -2.25
N THR A 188 9.84 14.38 -1.84
CA THR A 188 10.79 15.32 -2.39
C THR A 188 12.20 14.70 -2.53
N PRO A 189 12.89 14.84 -3.68
CA PRO A 189 12.32 15.33 -4.95
C PRO A 189 11.14 14.45 -5.39
N ASP A 190 10.42 14.88 -6.42
CA ASP A 190 9.36 14.07 -7.02
C ASP A 190 9.94 12.75 -7.54
N PRO A 191 9.31 11.58 -7.28
CA PRO A 191 9.74 10.29 -7.80
C PRO A 191 9.96 10.29 -9.32
N ARG A 192 9.18 11.05 -10.08
CA ARG A 192 9.30 11.17 -11.55
C ARG A 192 10.62 11.75 -12.02
N SER A 193 11.33 12.46 -11.14
CA SER A 193 12.65 13.02 -11.46
C SER A 193 13.73 11.93 -11.67
N ASN A 194 13.48 10.72 -11.20
CA ASN A 194 14.35 9.57 -11.41
C ASN A 194 13.86 8.74 -12.60
N PRO A 195 14.65 8.60 -13.68
CA PRO A 195 14.25 7.86 -14.89
C PRO A 195 14.02 6.35 -14.65
N ALA A 196 14.51 5.80 -13.54
CA ALA A 196 14.25 4.41 -13.17
C ALA A 196 12.85 4.22 -12.57
N ILE A 197 12.16 5.29 -12.16
CA ILE A 197 10.82 5.22 -11.57
C ILE A 197 9.76 5.25 -12.68
N GLU A 198 8.80 4.36 -12.56
CA GLU A 198 7.56 4.40 -13.30
C GLU A 198 6.40 4.62 -12.32
N VAL A 199 5.75 5.78 -12.42
CA VAL A 199 4.55 6.08 -11.65
C VAL A 199 3.35 5.42 -12.33
N LEU A 200 2.57 4.70 -11.55
CA LEU A 200 1.42 3.91 -12.04
C LEU A 200 0.09 4.58 -11.68
N VAL A 201 0.02 5.23 -10.53
CA VAL A 201 -1.17 5.92 -10.00
C VAL A 201 -0.73 7.17 -9.25
N SER A 202 -1.47 8.27 -9.40
CA SER A 202 -1.30 9.52 -8.64
C SER A 202 -2.61 10.04 -8.08
N LEU A 203 -2.56 10.99 -7.15
CA LEU A 203 -3.72 11.78 -6.74
C LEU A 203 -4.13 12.73 -7.87
N ALA A 204 -5.42 12.75 -8.21
CA ALA A 204 -5.97 13.70 -9.16
C ALA A 204 -5.90 15.14 -8.61
N PRO A 205 -5.63 16.15 -9.46
CA PRO A 205 -5.56 17.55 -9.02
C PRO A 205 -6.82 18.07 -8.33
N GLU A 206 -7.97 17.49 -8.63
CA GLU A 206 -9.27 17.86 -8.06
C GLU A 206 -9.39 17.56 -6.55
N ASN A 207 -8.47 16.75 -5.99
CA ASN A 207 -8.44 16.50 -4.55
C ASN A 207 -8.07 17.73 -3.73
N PHE A 208 -7.33 18.67 -4.30
CA PHE A 208 -6.73 19.74 -3.51
C PHE A 208 -7.66 20.95 -3.32
N PRO A 209 -7.64 21.57 -2.14
CA PRO A 209 -6.79 21.26 -0.98
C PRO A 209 -7.28 20.02 -0.20
N MET A 210 -6.35 19.23 0.34
CA MET A 210 -6.63 18.08 1.22
C MET A 210 -6.13 18.32 2.64
N GLY A 211 -6.84 17.75 3.61
CA GLY A 211 -6.54 17.91 5.03
C GLY A 211 -7.30 19.07 5.67
N LEU A 212 -7.30 19.10 7.00
CA LEU A 212 -7.92 20.17 7.80
C LEU A 212 -6.94 20.77 8.81
N LYS A 213 -6.02 19.96 9.33
CA LYS A 213 -4.97 20.37 10.27
C LYS A 213 -3.64 20.53 9.53
N ASP A 214 -3.23 19.48 8.83
CA ASP A 214 -2.12 19.55 7.92
C ASP A 214 -2.70 19.58 6.51
N ILE A 215 -2.63 20.75 5.88
CA ILE A 215 -3.31 21.01 4.61
C ILE A 215 -2.29 20.98 3.48
N VAL A 216 -2.57 20.12 2.51
CA VAL A 216 -1.83 20.06 1.25
C VAL A 216 -2.62 20.82 0.19
N PHE A 217 -2.03 21.88 -0.35
CA PHE A 217 -2.70 22.78 -1.29
C PHE A 217 -2.56 22.36 -2.76
N GLY A 218 -1.75 21.36 -3.05
CA GLY A 218 -1.51 20.88 -4.40
C GLY A 218 -0.11 20.33 -4.60
N GLY A 219 0.24 20.07 -5.84
CA GLY A 219 1.50 19.50 -6.26
C GLY A 219 1.32 18.15 -6.93
N ASP A 220 2.41 17.53 -7.32
CA ASP A 220 2.42 16.16 -7.82
C ASP A 220 2.46 15.18 -6.65
N PHE A 221 1.60 14.17 -6.70
CA PHE A 221 1.44 13.15 -5.68
C PHE A 221 1.43 11.76 -6.30
N PRO A 222 2.59 11.23 -6.70
CA PRO A 222 2.72 9.81 -7.01
C PRO A 222 2.30 8.97 -5.81
N ILE A 223 1.35 8.06 -6.03
CA ILE A 223 0.76 7.20 -5.00
C ILE A 223 1.23 5.76 -5.15
N VAL A 224 1.36 5.28 -6.40
CA VAL A 224 1.87 3.94 -6.67
C VAL A 224 2.96 4.03 -7.72
N TRP A 225 4.10 3.44 -7.42
CA TRP A 225 5.20 3.37 -8.38
C TRP A 225 6.08 2.13 -8.23
N THR A 226 6.86 1.86 -9.26
CA THR A 226 7.92 0.85 -9.29
C THR A 226 9.26 1.48 -9.63
N ASN A 227 10.34 0.88 -9.15
CA ASN A 227 11.71 1.17 -9.58
C ASN A 227 12.17 0.03 -10.51
N ARG A 228 12.45 0.36 -11.79
CA ARG A 228 12.81 -0.64 -12.82
C ARG A 228 14.07 -1.43 -12.52
N ASN A 229 14.89 -0.97 -11.58
CA ASN A 229 16.09 -1.68 -11.13
C ASN A 229 15.78 -2.81 -10.15
N TYR A 230 14.55 -2.89 -9.62
CA TYR A 230 14.15 -3.84 -8.58
C TYR A 230 12.76 -4.41 -8.85
N ARG A 231 12.49 -5.58 -8.31
CA ARG A 231 11.14 -6.17 -8.28
C ARG A 231 10.36 -5.60 -7.11
N MET A 232 9.89 -4.37 -7.23
CA MET A 232 9.25 -3.66 -6.13
C MET A 232 8.03 -2.87 -6.58
N ILE A 233 7.03 -2.79 -5.71
CA ILE A 233 5.93 -1.83 -5.80
C ILE A 233 5.82 -1.11 -4.45
N TYR A 234 5.78 0.19 -4.50
CA TYR A 234 5.36 1.03 -3.37
C TYR A 234 3.94 1.52 -3.58
N LEU A 235 3.14 1.45 -2.52
CA LEU A 235 1.74 1.85 -2.44
C LEU A 235 1.60 2.83 -1.27
N ASN A 236 1.24 4.08 -1.54
CA ASN A 236 1.17 5.12 -0.52
C ASN A 236 -0.08 5.00 0.38
N MET A 237 -1.06 4.16 0.03
CA MET A 237 -2.23 3.86 0.85
C MET A 237 -1.81 3.00 2.04
N GLY A 238 -2.40 3.23 3.24
CA GLY A 238 -2.06 2.41 4.39
C GLY A 238 -2.34 2.98 5.76
N HIS A 239 -3.24 3.94 5.90
CA HIS A 239 -3.54 4.53 7.19
C HIS A 239 -4.99 4.25 7.62
N GLY A 240 -5.17 3.62 8.80
CA GLY A 240 -6.49 3.30 9.35
C GLY A 240 -7.11 2.00 8.84
N ASP A 241 -8.36 1.77 9.21
CA ASP A 241 -9.08 0.51 9.02
C ASP A 241 -9.90 0.42 7.73
N GLU A 242 -9.89 1.45 6.89
CA GLU A 242 -10.72 1.52 5.69
C GLU A 242 -10.02 1.08 4.39
N CYS A 243 -8.70 0.96 4.39
CA CYS A 243 -7.92 0.78 3.16
C CYS A 243 -8.30 -0.45 2.32
N PHE A 244 -8.89 -1.48 2.93
CA PHE A 244 -9.35 -2.69 2.24
C PHE A 244 -10.86 -2.72 1.97
N SER A 245 -11.57 -1.61 2.12
CA SER A 245 -13.02 -1.52 1.93
C SER A 245 -13.45 -1.31 0.47
N ASP A 246 -12.54 -0.96 -0.43
CA ASP A 246 -12.85 -0.71 -1.86
C ASP A 246 -12.31 -1.84 -2.76
N ALA A 247 -13.18 -2.36 -3.62
CA ALA A 247 -12.87 -3.49 -4.50
C ALA A 247 -11.82 -3.13 -5.57
N THR A 248 -11.83 -1.90 -6.09
CA THR A 248 -10.88 -1.44 -7.10
C THR A 248 -9.49 -1.30 -6.50
N GLN A 249 -9.39 -0.71 -5.31
CA GLN A 249 -8.13 -0.62 -4.58
C GLN A 249 -7.60 -2.00 -4.19
N ASN A 250 -8.47 -2.91 -3.76
CA ASN A 250 -8.08 -4.28 -3.45
C ASN A 250 -7.55 -5.03 -4.69
N LEU A 251 -8.15 -4.79 -5.87
CA LEU A 251 -7.64 -5.33 -7.13
C LEU A 251 -6.22 -4.80 -7.44
N LEU A 252 -5.96 -3.52 -7.21
CA LEU A 252 -4.62 -2.93 -7.33
C LEU A 252 -3.61 -3.65 -6.42
N PHE A 253 -3.96 -3.91 -5.17
CA PHE A 253 -3.09 -4.62 -4.20
C PHE A 253 -2.81 -6.07 -4.63
N VAL A 254 -3.82 -6.79 -5.09
CA VAL A 254 -3.66 -8.15 -5.65
C VAL A 254 -2.78 -8.13 -6.89
N ASN A 255 -2.98 -7.19 -7.80
CA ASN A 255 -2.17 -7.06 -9.00
C ASN A 255 -0.71 -6.73 -8.67
N ALA A 256 -0.46 -5.87 -7.67
CA ALA A 256 0.89 -5.55 -7.19
C ALA A 256 1.62 -6.80 -6.70
N LEU A 257 0.99 -7.58 -5.82
CA LEU A 257 1.55 -8.85 -5.34
C LEU A 257 1.85 -9.80 -6.50
N ARG A 258 0.89 -10.02 -7.39
CA ARG A 258 1.00 -10.95 -8.51
C ARG A 258 2.09 -10.55 -9.50
N TRP A 259 2.22 -9.26 -9.80
CA TRP A 259 3.29 -8.78 -10.67
C TRP A 259 4.67 -9.05 -10.07
N VAL A 260 4.86 -8.72 -8.80
CA VAL A 260 6.14 -8.95 -8.11
C VAL A 260 6.49 -10.43 -8.10
N VAL A 261 5.54 -11.33 -7.84
CA VAL A 261 5.84 -12.78 -7.81
C VAL A 261 5.97 -13.39 -9.21
N SER A 262 5.22 -12.92 -10.20
CA SER A 262 5.31 -13.44 -11.58
C SER A 262 6.66 -13.19 -12.24
N THR A 263 7.37 -12.15 -11.80
CA THR A 263 8.71 -11.80 -12.24
C THR A 263 9.82 -12.44 -11.41
N SER A 264 9.47 -13.31 -10.44
CA SER A 264 10.44 -14.02 -9.60
C SER A 264 11.24 -15.05 -10.40
N PRO A 265 12.57 -15.06 -10.25
CA PRO A 265 13.42 -16.10 -10.87
C PRO A 265 13.34 -17.45 -10.16
N LYS A 266 12.70 -17.54 -8.99
CA LYS A 266 12.63 -18.76 -8.17
C LYS A 266 11.66 -19.78 -8.74
N GLY A 267 11.93 -21.07 -8.51
CA GLY A 267 11.05 -22.19 -8.83
C GLY A 267 9.80 -22.26 -7.92
N ASP A 268 8.94 -23.24 -8.13
CA ASP A 268 7.80 -23.51 -7.26
C ASP A 268 8.31 -23.99 -5.87
N PRO A 269 7.95 -23.33 -4.75
CA PRO A 269 8.41 -23.71 -3.43
C PRO A 269 7.86 -25.07 -2.94
N PHE A 270 6.91 -25.66 -3.66
CA PHE A 270 6.31 -26.97 -3.35
C PHE A 270 6.92 -28.12 -4.17
N ASP A 271 7.83 -27.84 -5.10
CA ASP A 271 8.52 -28.84 -5.93
C ASP A 271 9.76 -29.43 -5.23
N LYS A 272 9.68 -29.73 -3.92
CA LYS A 272 10.74 -30.37 -3.13
C LYS A 272 10.41 -31.79 -2.80
#